data_f8d142a1be212789f752fdd39d8d2810
#
_entry.id   f8d142a1be212789f752fdd39d8d2810
#
_cell.length_a   1.000
_cell.length_b   1.000
_cell.length_c   1.000
_cell.angle_alpha   90.00
_cell.angle_beta   90.00
_cell.angle_gamma   90.00
#
_symmetry.space_group_name_H-M   'P 1'
#
loop_
_entity.id
_entity.type
_entity.pdbx_description
1 polymer ?
#
loop_
_entity_poly.entity_id
_entity_poly.type
_entity_poly.pdbx_seq_one_letter_code
_entity_poly.pdbx_strand_id
1 'polypeptide(L)'
;CQQLAAAGCSLFLGYQKRFMSRVFQLKDQLPQIEGFYPLDVAEDATTKEFFEAFAKDHPGRKADVLIHAIGFAPRTCFDRPILFVEDADINTAMTISANSLQRCLRHALPYLAKDSSTITLTYAASTRYVPSYGIMSMAKAALECWTRELACHLGPEGHRINAISSGPIRTIAASGIP
;
A
#
# COMPACT_ATOMS: atom_id res chain seq x y z
N CYS A 1 4.49 -10.38 -5.58
CA CYS A 1 5.13 -10.26 -6.92
C CYS A 1 5.27 -11.61 -7.63
N GLN A 2 5.85 -12.66 -6.99
CA GLN A 2 6.12 -13.96 -7.64
C GLN A 2 4.88 -14.58 -8.31
N GLN A 3 3.75 -14.64 -7.62
CA GLN A 3 2.51 -15.23 -8.15
C GLN A 3 1.95 -14.42 -9.34
N LEU A 4 2.04 -13.10 -9.29
CA LEU A 4 1.61 -12.24 -10.39
C LEU A 4 2.54 -12.40 -11.61
N ALA A 5 3.84 -12.48 -11.38
CA ALA A 5 4.81 -12.76 -12.42
C ALA A 5 4.55 -14.12 -13.08
N ALA A 6 4.30 -15.16 -12.28
CA ALA A 6 3.96 -16.49 -12.77
C ALA A 6 2.63 -16.52 -13.56
N ALA A 7 1.71 -15.60 -13.24
CA ALA A 7 0.46 -15.41 -13.99
C ALA A 7 0.63 -14.55 -15.27
N GLY A 8 1.86 -14.16 -15.62
CA GLY A 8 2.15 -13.39 -16.83
C GLY A 8 1.94 -11.88 -16.69
N CYS A 9 1.79 -11.35 -15.47
CA CYS A 9 1.65 -9.92 -15.26
C CYS A 9 2.99 -9.20 -15.44
N SER A 10 2.97 -8.06 -16.12
CA SER A 10 4.04 -7.07 -16.07
C SER A 10 3.98 -6.32 -14.75
N LEU A 11 5.11 -6.13 -14.09
CA LEU A 11 5.18 -5.55 -12.76
C LEU A 11 5.92 -4.20 -12.77
N PHE A 12 5.32 -3.22 -12.08
CA PHE A 12 5.90 -1.90 -11.82
C PHE A 12 5.93 -1.70 -10.31
N LEU A 13 7.13 -1.51 -9.75
CA LEU A 13 7.31 -1.50 -8.30
C LEU A 13 7.66 -0.10 -7.78
N GLY A 14 6.85 0.38 -6.83
CA GLY A 14 7.20 1.51 -5.98
C GLY A 14 8.12 1.08 -4.84
N TYR A 15 9.15 1.88 -4.56
CA TYR A 15 10.08 1.59 -3.48
C TYR A 15 10.54 2.85 -2.74
N GLN A 16 10.76 2.74 -1.44
CA GLN A 16 11.44 3.78 -0.69
C GLN A 16 12.94 3.74 -0.98
N LYS A 17 13.56 4.89 -1.22
CA LYS A 17 14.99 5.03 -1.61
C LYS A 17 15.94 4.23 -0.71
N ARG A 18 15.65 4.15 0.60
CA ARG A 18 16.46 3.39 1.57
C ARG A 18 16.49 1.87 1.31
N PHE A 19 15.54 1.34 0.52
CA PHE A 19 15.47 -0.10 0.18
C PHE A 19 15.87 -0.40 -1.27
N MET A 20 16.39 0.58 -1.98
CA MET A 20 16.70 0.50 -3.41
C MET A 20 17.52 -0.75 -3.76
N SER A 21 18.61 -1.02 -3.06
CA SER A 21 19.48 -2.17 -3.35
C SER A 21 18.76 -3.52 -3.24
N ARG A 22 17.86 -3.68 -2.27
CA ARG A 22 17.07 -4.91 -2.11
C ARG A 22 16.04 -5.07 -3.21
N VAL A 23 15.44 -3.97 -3.64
CA VAL A 23 14.39 -3.99 -4.67
C VAL A 23 14.99 -4.31 -6.04
N PHE A 24 16.15 -3.76 -6.37
CA PHE A 24 16.82 -4.05 -7.63
C PHE A 24 17.27 -5.51 -7.77
N GLN A 25 17.64 -6.18 -6.67
CA GLN A 25 17.92 -7.62 -6.66
C GLN A 25 16.72 -8.50 -7.07
N LEU A 26 15.49 -7.97 -6.97
CA LEU A 26 14.31 -8.71 -7.42
C LEU A 26 14.25 -8.84 -8.94
N LYS A 27 14.88 -7.96 -9.70
CA LYS A 27 14.84 -8.00 -11.16
C LYS A 27 15.48 -9.28 -11.71
N ASP A 28 16.54 -9.75 -11.08
CA ASP A 28 17.24 -10.98 -11.47
C ASP A 28 16.37 -12.23 -11.23
N GLN A 29 15.48 -12.16 -10.22
CA GLN A 29 14.57 -13.24 -9.85
C GLN A 29 13.22 -13.17 -10.58
N LEU A 30 12.81 -11.97 -11.01
CA LEU A 30 11.51 -11.70 -11.61
C LEU A 30 11.70 -10.82 -12.86
N PRO A 31 12.00 -11.41 -14.02
CA PRO A 31 12.21 -10.65 -15.26
C PRO A 31 10.97 -9.89 -15.73
N GLN A 32 9.77 -10.23 -15.22
CA GLN A 32 8.52 -9.52 -15.47
C GLN A 32 8.46 -8.12 -14.84
N ILE A 33 9.44 -7.74 -14.00
CA ILE A 33 9.53 -6.38 -13.49
C ILE A 33 10.05 -5.47 -14.60
N GLU A 34 9.19 -4.61 -15.09
CA GLU A 34 9.49 -3.67 -16.18
C GLU A 34 9.90 -2.28 -15.68
N GLY A 35 9.56 -1.92 -14.44
CA GLY A 35 9.92 -0.62 -13.88
C GLY A 35 10.06 -0.60 -12.35
N PHE A 36 10.99 0.26 -11.90
CA PHE A 36 11.20 0.56 -10.48
C PHE A 36 11.17 2.08 -10.30
N TYR A 37 10.28 2.57 -9.44
CA TYR A 37 10.10 4.00 -9.24
C TYR A 37 10.18 4.36 -7.75
N PRO A 38 10.91 5.43 -7.40
CA PRO A 38 10.91 5.93 -6.03
C PRO A 38 9.49 6.30 -5.59
N LEU A 39 9.12 5.88 -4.39
CA LEU A 39 7.81 6.16 -3.81
C LEU A 39 7.94 6.24 -2.29
N ASP A 40 7.55 7.36 -1.72
CA ASP A 40 7.23 7.48 -0.31
C ASP A 40 5.79 7.95 -0.15
N VAL A 41 4.92 7.06 0.28
CA VAL A 41 3.48 7.36 0.40
C VAL A 41 3.15 8.32 1.55
N ALA A 42 4.10 8.66 2.40
CA ALA A 42 3.94 9.75 3.36
C ALA A 42 3.86 11.12 2.65
N GLU A 43 4.50 11.22 1.47
CA GLU A 43 4.63 12.44 0.70
C GLU A 43 3.71 12.43 -0.52
N ASP A 44 2.87 13.44 -0.66
CA ASP A 44 1.95 13.54 -1.80
C ASP A 44 2.69 13.70 -3.14
N ALA A 45 3.72 14.54 -3.15
CA ALA A 45 4.51 14.81 -4.33
C ALA A 45 5.16 13.54 -4.90
N THR A 46 5.81 12.73 -4.07
CA THR A 46 6.46 11.50 -4.53
C THR A 46 5.45 10.45 -4.99
N THR A 47 4.24 10.45 -4.43
CA THR A 47 3.15 9.58 -4.90
C THR A 47 2.70 10.00 -6.29
N LYS A 48 2.56 11.30 -6.54
CA LYS A 48 2.24 11.83 -7.86
C LYS A 48 3.34 11.50 -8.88
N GLU A 49 4.59 11.82 -8.54
CA GLU A 49 5.77 11.56 -9.38
C GLU A 49 5.91 10.10 -9.79
N PHE A 50 5.57 9.16 -8.88
CA PHE A 50 5.57 7.73 -9.18
C PHE A 50 4.67 7.38 -10.37
N PHE A 51 3.43 7.85 -10.38
CA PHE A 51 2.49 7.56 -11.45
C PHE A 51 2.80 8.33 -12.75
N GLU A 52 3.31 9.54 -12.63
CA GLU A 52 3.76 10.33 -13.78
C GLU A 52 4.98 9.69 -14.46
N ALA A 53 5.93 9.17 -13.69
CA ALA A 53 7.09 8.44 -14.20
C ALA A 53 6.66 7.15 -14.93
N PHE A 54 5.74 6.38 -14.35
CA PHE A 54 5.15 5.22 -15.03
C PHE A 54 4.55 5.61 -16.39
N ALA A 55 3.74 6.67 -16.43
CA ALA A 55 3.08 7.10 -17.66
C ALA A 55 4.06 7.64 -18.70
N LYS A 56 5.13 8.31 -18.26
CA LYS A 56 6.20 8.82 -19.11
C LYS A 56 6.99 7.69 -19.79
N ASP A 57 7.36 6.66 -19.01
CA ASP A 57 8.16 5.56 -19.51
C ASP A 57 7.32 4.55 -20.33
N HIS A 58 6.00 4.55 -20.15
CA HIS A 58 5.06 3.66 -20.83
C HIS A 58 3.87 4.42 -21.42
N PRO A 59 4.10 5.25 -22.46
CA PRO A 59 3.07 6.11 -23.06
C PRO A 59 1.84 5.30 -23.52
N GLY A 60 0.66 5.73 -23.10
CA GLY A 60 -0.61 5.10 -23.46
C GLY A 60 -0.94 3.80 -22.71
N ARG A 61 -0.01 3.24 -21.95
CA ARG A 61 -0.25 2.05 -21.13
C ARG A 61 -1.09 2.39 -19.91
N LYS A 62 -2.03 1.52 -19.56
CA LYS A 62 -2.86 1.59 -18.37
C LYS A 62 -2.54 0.43 -17.46
N ALA A 63 -2.67 0.63 -16.16
CA ALA A 63 -2.51 -0.43 -15.17
C ALA A 63 -3.86 -1.10 -14.89
N ASP A 64 -3.92 -2.42 -15.02
CA ASP A 64 -5.12 -3.22 -14.75
C ASP A 64 -5.29 -3.48 -13.25
N VAL A 65 -4.19 -3.52 -12.51
CA VAL A 65 -4.19 -3.84 -11.08
C VAL A 65 -3.28 -2.88 -10.32
N LEU A 66 -3.81 -2.30 -9.25
CA LEU A 66 -3.04 -1.55 -8.24
C LEU A 66 -2.99 -2.36 -6.95
N ILE A 67 -1.77 -2.66 -6.46
CA ILE A 67 -1.60 -3.35 -5.17
C ILE A 67 -1.00 -2.39 -4.16
N HIS A 68 -1.80 -2.04 -3.16
CA HIS A 68 -1.41 -1.24 -2.02
C HIS A 68 -1.01 -2.15 -0.86
N ALA A 69 0.24 -2.62 -0.87
CA ALA A 69 0.80 -3.51 0.15
C ALA A 69 1.69 -2.71 1.12
N ILE A 70 1.12 -1.70 1.77
CA ILE A 70 1.82 -0.70 2.58
C ILE A 70 1.30 -0.73 4.00
N GLY A 71 2.21 -0.58 4.96
CA GLY A 71 1.89 -0.41 6.36
C GLY A 71 3.16 -0.04 7.14
N PHE A 72 3.03 0.96 7.99
CA PHE A 72 4.08 1.41 8.88
C PHE A 72 3.47 2.13 10.09
N ALA A 73 4.06 1.91 11.25
CA ALA A 73 3.87 2.77 12.42
C ALA A 73 5.21 2.93 13.14
N PRO A 74 5.46 4.08 13.78
CA PRO A 74 6.57 4.24 14.71
C PRO A 74 6.55 3.16 15.80
N ARG A 75 7.72 2.77 16.28
CA ARG A 75 7.84 1.72 17.29
C ARG A 75 7.07 2.04 18.59
N THR A 76 7.01 3.31 18.94
CA THR A 76 6.22 3.84 20.07
C THR A 76 4.74 3.46 20.01
N CYS A 77 4.19 3.25 18.82
CA CYS A 77 2.81 2.76 18.64
C CYS A 77 2.58 1.33 19.13
N PHE A 78 3.65 0.58 19.38
CA PHE A 78 3.60 -0.81 19.88
C PHE A 78 4.14 -0.96 21.29
N ASP A 79 5.18 -0.20 21.64
CA ASP A 79 5.93 -0.36 22.89
C ASP A 79 5.36 0.48 24.06
N ARG A 80 4.62 1.55 23.76
CA ARG A 80 3.99 2.39 24.80
C ARG A 80 2.57 1.96 25.12
N PRO A 81 2.11 2.16 26.36
CA PRO A 81 0.67 2.07 26.64
C PRO A 81 -0.10 3.01 25.72
N ILE A 82 -1.18 2.52 25.14
CA ILE A 82 -1.90 3.19 24.04
C ILE A 82 -2.32 4.63 24.38
N LEU A 83 -2.62 4.91 25.65
CA LEU A 83 -3.00 6.24 26.14
C LEU A 83 -1.87 7.28 26.10
N PHE A 84 -0.63 6.85 25.97
CA PHE A 84 0.56 7.71 26.02
C PHE A 84 1.33 7.72 24.68
N VAL A 85 0.71 7.23 23.62
CA VAL A 85 1.26 7.39 22.27
C VAL A 85 1.01 8.82 21.80
N GLU A 86 2.06 9.47 21.34
CA GLU A 86 1.99 10.86 20.89
C GLU A 86 1.18 11.00 19.59
N ASP A 87 0.44 12.10 19.46
CA ASP A 87 -0.36 12.40 18.26
C ASP A 87 0.45 12.35 16.96
N ALA A 88 1.71 12.79 16.99
CA ALA A 88 2.60 12.72 15.83
C ALA A 88 2.83 11.30 15.34
N ASP A 89 2.99 10.34 16.25
CA ASP A 89 3.18 8.92 15.93
C ASP A 89 1.88 8.29 15.43
N ILE A 90 0.75 8.63 16.05
CA ILE A 90 -0.58 8.22 15.59
C ILE A 90 -0.83 8.73 14.17
N ASN A 91 -0.59 10.02 13.92
CA ASN A 91 -0.75 10.65 12.61
C ASN A 91 0.15 10.00 11.55
N THR A 92 1.38 9.65 11.91
CA THR A 92 2.30 8.95 11.01
C THR A 92 1.75 7.58 10.63
N ALA A 93 1.28 6.80 11.60
CA ALA A 93 0.69 5.48 11.36
C ALA A 93 -0.55 5.58 10.46
N MET A 94 -1.44 6.53 10.74
CA MET A 94 -2.65 6.77 9.95
C MET A 94 -2.34 7.23 8.53
N THR A 95 -1.41 8.17 8.38
CA THR A 95 -1.02 8.72 7.07
C THR A 95 -0.46 7.64 6.16
N ILE A 96 0.43 6.79 6.69
CA ILE A 96 1.13 5.78 5.88
C ILE A 96 0.28 4.52 5.73
N SER A 97 -0.41 4.07 6.77
CA SER A 97 -1.07 2.74 6.75
C SER A 97 -2.54 2.78 6.35
N ALA A 98 -3.17 3.96 6.30
CA ALA A 98 -4.57 4.12 5.91
C ALA A 98 -4.75 5.14 4.78
N ASN A 99 -4.40 6.41 5.01
CA ASN A 99 -4.71 7.51 4.09
C ASN A 99 -3.93 7.39 2.77
N SER A 100 -2.81 6.69 2.77
CA SER A 100 -2.02 6.46 1.56
C SER A 100 -2.77 5.68 0.47
N LEU A 101 -3.78 4.86 0.81
CA LEU A 101 -4.62 4.20 -0.19
C LEU A 101 -5.37 5.23 -1.04
N GLN A 102 -6.03 6.20 -0.39
CA GLN A 102 -6.75 7.29 -1.06
C GLN A 102 -5.77 8.13 -1.89
N ARG A 103 -4.61 8.47 -1.33
CA ARG A 103 -3.57 9.23 -2.03
C ARG A 103 -3.07 8.51 -3.28
N CYS A 104 -2.75 7.23 -3.17
CA CYS A 104 -2.34 6.41 -4.31
C CYS A 104 -3.43 6.38 -5.38
N LEU A 105 -4.68 6.12 -5.03
CA LEU A 105 -5.78 6.07 -6.00
C LEU A 105 -6.03 7.42 -6.66
N ARG A 106 -5.98 8.53 -5.93
CA ARG A 106 -6.13 9.88 -6.49
C ARG A 106 -5.13 10.14 -7.63
N HIS A 107 -3.88 9.74 -7.46
CA HIS A 107 -2.85 9.94 -8.48
C HIS A 107 -2.80 8.81 -9.52
N ALA A 108 -3.23 7.61 -9.16
CA ALA A 108 -3.28 6.46 -10.08
C ALA A 108 -4.41 6.55 -11.09
N LEU A 109 -5.55 7.12 -10.70
CA LEU A 109 -6.81 7.06 -11.47
C LEU A 109 -6.66 7.42 -12.96
N PRO A 110 -5.93 8.47 -13.36
CA PRO A 110 -5.71 8.78 -14.76
C PRO A 110 -4.97 7.69 -15.55
N TYR A 111 -4.28 6.80 -14.86
CA TYR A 111 -3.40 5.77 -15.43
C TYR A 111 -3.93 4.35 -15.24
N LEU A 112 -5.07 4.20 -14.56
CA LEU A 112 -5.75 2.91 -14.43
C LEU A 112 -6.55 2.58 -15.69
N ALA A 113 -6.63 1.30 -16.02
CA ALA A 113 -7.55 0.80 -17.03
C ALA A 113 -9.00 0.93 -16.54
N LYS A 114 -9.94 1.07 -17.47
CA LYS A 114 -11.34 0.84 -17.17
C LYS A 114 -11.50 -0.59 -16.63
N ASP A 115 -12.33 -0.78 -15.63
CA ASP A 115 -12.54 -2.08 -14.96
C ASP A 115 -11.31 -2.59 -14.15
N SER A 116 -10.38 -1.69 -13.80
CA SER A 116 -9.20 -2.03 -12.98
C SER A 116 -9.56 -2.56 -11.59
N SER A 117 -8.62 -3.25 -10.97
CA SER A 117 -8.77 -3.78 -9.62
C SER A 117 -7.71 -3.22 -8.68
N THR A 118 -8.14 -2.63 -7.57
CA THR A 118 -7.24 -2.23 -6.48
C THR A 118 -7.37 -3.19 -5.31
N ILE A 119 -6.24 -3.65 -4.80
CA ILE A 119 -6.17 -4.54 -3.64
C ILE A 119 -5.32 -3.89 -2.56
N THR A 120 -5.83 -3.82 -1.34
CA THR A 120 -5.05 -3.44 -0.16
C THR A 120 -4.98 -4.56 0.85
N LEU A 121 -4.05 -4.46 1.81
CA LEU A 121 -3.83 -5.49 2.82
C LEU A 121 -4.28 -4.99 4.19
N THR A 122 -5.29 -5.62 4.76
CA THR A 122 -5.76 -5.38 6.11
C THR A 122 -5.44 -6.54 7.05
N TYR A 123 -5.90 -6.44 8.28
CA TYR A 123 -5.71 -7.46 9.31
C TYR A 123 -6.89 -7.48 10.27
N ALA A 124 -7.20 -8.63 10.82
CA ALA A 124 -8.34 -8.87 11.72
C ALA A 124 -8.40 -7.95 12.95
N ALA A 125 -7.29 -7.28 13.29
CA ALA A 125 -7.24 -6.27 14.34
C ALA A 125 -8.07 -5.01 14.02
N SER A 126 -8.54 -4.84 12.80
CA SER A 126 -9.48 -3.77 12.40
C SER A 126 -10.84 -3.89 13.09
N THR A 127 -11.24 -5.11 13.46
CA THR A 127 -12.57 -5.44 14.01
C THR A 127 -12.55 -6.07 15.39
N ARG A 128 -11.36 -6.44 15.88
CA ARG A 128 -11.21 -7.06 17.21
C ARG A 128 -9.89 -6.69 17.85
N TYR A 129 -9.82 -6.78 19.17
CA TYR A 129 -8.58 -6.59 19.90
C TYR A 129 -7.57 -7.69 19.57
N VAL A 130 -6.37 -7.27 19.21
CA VAL A 130 -5.20 -8.14 19.05
C VAL A 130 -4.08 -7.58 19.93
N PRO A 131 -3.55 -8.37 20.89
CA PRO A 131 -2.45 -7.93 21.73
C PRO A 131 -1.28 -7.38 20.92
N SER A 132 -0.62 -6.37 21.44
CA SER A 132 0.57 -5.72 20.85
C SER A 132 0.36 -5.06 19.47
N TYR A 133 -0.85 -5.06 18.90
CA TYR A 133 -1.07 -4.41 17.58
C TYR A 133 -1.36 -2.91 17.69
N GLY A 134 -1.79 -2.42 18.85
CA GLY A 134 -1.88 -1.02 19.24
C GLY A 134 -2.58 -0.10 18.20
N ILE A 135 -1.96 1.02 17.91
CA ILE A 135 -2.46 2.04 16.97
C ILE A 135 -2.66 1.49 15.55
N MET A 136 -1.94 0.46 15.15
CA MET A 136 -2.15 -0.16 13.84
C MET A 136 -3.55 -0.77 13.68
N SER A 137 -4.22 -1.15 14.77
CA SER A 137 -5.63 -1.59 14.72
C SER A 137 -6.53 -0.49 14.18
N MET A 138 -6.34 0.75 14.66
CA MET A 138 -7.07 1.94 14.20
C MET A 138 -6.76 2.22 12.73
N ALA A 139 -5.48 2.16 12.34
CA ALA A 139 -5.09 2.37 10.95
C ALA A 139 -5.71 1.33 10.00
N LYS A 140 -5.80 0.05 10.43
CA LYS A 140 -6.46 -0.99 9.62
C LYS A 140 -7.98 -0.80 9.55
N ALA A 141 -8.63 -0.36 10.61
CA ALA A 141 -10.06 -0.01 10.58
C ALA A 141 -10.32 1.17 9.62
N ALA A 142 -9.49 2.20 9.67
CA ALA A 142 -9.56 3.32 8.74
C ALA A 142 -9.28 2.91 7.28
N LEU A 143 -8.31 2.02 7.05
CA LEU A 143 -8.03 1.47 5.72
C LEU A 143 -9.22 0.71 5.13
N GLU A 144 -9.93 -0.06 5.95
CA GLU A 144 -11.15 -0.77 5.53
C GLU A 144 -12.30 0.21 5.25
N CYS A 145 -12.40 1.29 6.04
CA CYS A 145 -13.34 2.36 5.77
C CYS A 145 -13.02 3.02 4.41
N TRP A 146 -11.78 3.40 4.16
CA TRP A 146 -11.35 3.91 2.86
C TRP A 146 -11.66 2.95 1.72
N THR A 147 -11.46 1.65 1.92
CA THR A 147 -11.74 0.63 0.91
C THR A 147 -13.22 0.66 0.51
N ARG A 148 -14.14 0.72 1.48
CA ARG A 148 -15.60 0.77 1.21
C ARG A 148 -16.02 2.05 0.51
N GLU A 149 -15.54 3.20 1.02
CA GLU A 149 -15.87 4.52 0.45
C GLU A 149 -15.38 4.64 -0.99
N LEU A 150 -14.11 4.27 -1.24
CA LEU A 150 -13.53 4.33 -2.58
C LEU A 150 -14.19 3.32 -3.54
N ALA A 151 -14.57 2.14 -3.07
CA ALA A 151 -15.31 1.17 -3.88
C ALA A 151 -16.69 1.70 -4.29
N CYS A 152 -17.37 2.39 -3.37
CA CYS A 152 -18.66 3.01 -3.65
C CYS A 152 -18.54 4.16 -4.67
N HIS A 153 -17.53 5.02 -4.51
CA HIS A 153 -17.33 6.19 -5.35
C HIS A 153 -16.82 5.84 -6.76
N LEU A 154 -15.90 4.90 -6.88
CA LEU A 154 -15.26 4.55 -8.14
C LEU A 154 -15.89 3.34 -8.84
N GLY A 155 -16.77 2.62 -8.16
CA GLY A 155 -17.49 1.47 -8.71
C GLY A 155 -18.34 1.80 -9.95
N PRO A 156 -19.09 2.91 -9.98
CA PRO A 156 -19.84 3.33 -11.17
C PRO A 156 -18.97 3.57 -12.42
N GLU A 157 -17.67 3.86 -12.22
CA GLU A 157 -16.69 4.03 -13.29
C GLU A 157 -16.02 2.70 -13.71
N GLY A 158 -16.39 1.58 -13.06
CA GLY A 158 -15.90 0.24 -13.35
C GLY A 158 -14.72 -0.20 -12.46
N HIS A 159 -14.22 0.64 -11.55
CA HIS A 159 -13.10 0.28 -10.69
C HIS A 159 -13.55 -0.57 -9.49
N ARG A 160 -12.81 -1.62 -9.19
CA ARG A 160 -13.06 -2.49 -8.02
C ARG A 160 -11.98 -2.30 -6.98
N ILE A 161 -12.36 -2.01 -5.73
CA ILE A 161 -11.42 -1.81 -4.63
C ILE A 161 -11.77 -2.81 -3.52
N ASN A 162 -10.78 -3.64 -3.13
CA ASN A 162 -10.95 -4.69 -2.13
C ASN A 162 -9.80 -4.73 -1.13
N ALA A 163 -10.08 -5.18 0.08
CA ALA A 163 -9.08 -5.45 1.10
C ALA A 163 -8.97 -6.95 1.35
N ILE A 164 -7.74 -7.45 1.44
CA ILE A 164 -7.45 -8.82 1.84
C ILE A 164 -7.02 -8.81 3.30
N SER A 165 -7.80 -9.46 4.17
CA SER A 165 -7.43 -9.70 5.56
C SER A 165 -6.57 -10.96 5.63
N SER A 166 -5.26 -10.79 5.54
CA SER A 166 -4.32 -11.90 5.64
C SER A 166 -4.10 -12.32 7.10
N GLY A 167 -3.83 -13.60 7.32
CA GLY A 167 -3.28 -14.06 8.59
C GLY A 167 -1.86 -13.52 8.84
N PRO A 168 -1.27 -13.82 10.01
CA PRO A 168 0.10 -13.37 10.31
C PRO A 168 1.08 -14.05 9.33
N ILE A 169 1.75 -13.22 8.54
CA ILE A 169 2.78 -13.66 7.58
C ILE A 169 4.13 -13.14 8.08
N ARG A 170 5.14 -13.99 8.10
CA ARG A 170 6.51 -13.58 8.45
C ARG A 170 7.05 -12.64 7.38
N THR A 171 7.06 -11.36 7.71
CA THR A 171 7.65 -10.28 6.88
C THR A 171 8.57 -9.43 7.74
N ILE A 172 9.43 -8.63 7.10
CA ILE A 172 10.27 -7.66 7.81
C ILE A 172 9.38 -6.67 8.60
N ALA A 173 8.26 -6.26 8.03
CA ALA A 173 7.31 -5.38 8.71
C ALA A 173 6.67 -6.07 9.93
N ALA A 174 6.30 -7.36 9.81
CA ALA A 174 5.71 -8.11 10.90
C ALA A 174 6.71 -8.42 12.04
N SER A 175 8.01 -8.51 11.74
CA SER A 175 9.03 -8.73 12.77
C SER A 175 9.25 -7.52 13.70
N GLY A 176 8.71 -6.36 13.37
CA GLY A 176 8.70 -5.16 14.22
C GLY A 176 7.52 -5.12 15.21
N ILE A 177 6.59 -6.06 15.14
CA ILE A 177 5.45 -6.18 16.04
C ILE A 177 5.85 -7.16 17.15
N PRO A 178 5.78 -6.75 18.43
CA PRO A 178 6.17 -7.61 19.57
C PRO A 178 5.37 -8.89 19.70
#